data_cdb35ea2aef4d52d0b639ab5f0368851
#
_entry.id   cdb35ea2aef4d52d0b639ab5f0368851
#
_cell.length_a   1.000
_cell.length_b   1.000
_cell.length_c   1.000
_cell.angle_alpha   90.00
_cell.angle_beta   90.00
_cell.angle_gamma   90.00
#
_symmetry.space_group_name_H-M   'P 1'
#
loop_
_entity.id
_entity.type
_entity.pdbx_description
1 polymer ?
#
loop_
_entity_poly.entity_id
_entity_poly.type
_entity_poly.pdbx_seq_one_letter_code
_entity_poly.pdbx_strand_id
1 'polypeptide(L)'
;MIDARDLRKEYGDFVAVEGSTFSVDRGEVFGVIGPNGAGKTTTLKMLAGLLEPTGGTAEIAGLNTETAEMREQLGFLPEESPLYEEMTPISYLKFFADLYDVSSDVAEKRMHETLDELQLEHKHRKLGDMSKGMKRKVAIARSLINDPDVLIYDEPASGLDPLTTNYVIEFTEQLAEDGKTIVFSAHNLFHVESICDRVAIMNEGQIVASGDLDELQAEYGETRYHVYTTVEVPEAVRENGNFRTQVDSMDAVEETRTAAEDAGGQVVDIRTEESSLEEVFLNVAEAGTRGTRYVGEEDA
;
A
#
# COMPACT_ATOMS: atom_id res chain seq x y z
N MET A 1 -4.38 -1.73 16.99
CA MET A 1 -2.96 -1.47 17.28
C MET A 1 -2.61 -0.01 17.00
N ILE A 2 -3.12 0.55 15.93
CA ILE A 2 -3.02 1.97 15.58
C ILE A 2 -4.42 2.57 15.59
N ASP A 3 -4.58 3.77 16.11
CA ASP A 3 -5.84 4.53 16.13
C ASP A 3 -5.56 5.97 15.70
N ALA A 4 -6.13 6.40 14.59
CA ALA A 4 -6.03 7.76 14.06
C ALA A 4 -7.43 8.38 14.03
N ARG A 5 -7.60 9.57 14.64
CA ARG A 5 -8.89 10.27 14.77
C ARG A 5 -8.77 11.70 14.31
N ASP A 6 -9.52 12.02 13.26
CA ASP A 6 -9.62 13.36 12.68
C ASP A 6 -8.26 14.01 12.40
N LEU A 7 -7.26 13.19 11.99
CA LEU A 7 -5.91 13.66 11.71
C LEU A 7 -5.94 14.76 10.65
N ARG A 8 -5.41 15.93 11.00
CA ARG A 8 -5.33 17.09 10.12
C ARG A 8 -3.91 17.65 10.09
N LYS A 9 -3.47 18.06 8.90
CA LYS A 9 -2.21 18.79 8.73
C LYS A 9 -2.35 19.92 7.74
N GLU A 10 -2.03 21.11 8.23
CA GLU A 10 -2.00 22.35 7.45
C GLU A 10 -0.57 22.91 7.35
N TYR A 11 -0.25 23.49 6.21
CA TYR A 11 0.96 24.26 5.94
C TYR A 11 0.57 25.64 5.40
N GLY A 12 0.43 26.61 6.31
CA GLY A 12 -0.16 27.91 5.95
C GLY A 12 -1.61 27.72 5.46
N ASP A 13 -1.87 28.16 4.23
CA ASP A 13 -3.22 28.02 3.60
C ASP A 13 -3.44 26.67 2.91
N PHE A 14 -2.42 25.80 2.86
CA PHE A 14 -2.52 24.49 2.22
C PHE A 14 -2.86 23.40 3.23
N VAL A 15 -3.96 22.69 3.01
CA VAL A 15 -4.37 21.52 3.81
C VAL A 15 -3.82 20.26 3.12
N ALA A 16 -2.86 19.61 3.75
CA ALA A 16 -2.24 18.40 3.23
C ALA A 16 -2.97 17.11 3.64
N VAL A 17 -3.62 17.13 4.82
CA VAL A 17 -4.48 16.04 5.33
C VAL A 17 -5.66 16.68 6.06
N GLU A 18 -6.88 16.23 5.74
CA GLU A 18 -8.11 16.80 6.27
C GLU A 18 -9.00 15.74 6.92
N GLY A 19 -8.85 15.56 8.25
CA GLY A 19 -9.77 14.75 9.05
C GLY A 19 -9.67 13.25 8.82
N SER A 20 -8.47 12.70 8.54
CA SER A 20 -8.31 11.26 8.33
C SER A 20 -8.56 10.48 9.62
N THR A 21 -9.52 9.53 9.56
CA THR A 21 -9.87 8.64 10.68
C THR A 21 -9.82 7.19 10.22
N PHE A 22 -9.01 6.37 10.89
CA PHE A 22 -8.88 4.94 10.61
C PHE A 22 -8.22 4.22 11.79
N SER A 23 -8.37 2.90 11.83
CA SER A 23 -7.69 2.03 12.79
C SER A 23 -7.02 0.87 12.08
N VAL A 24 -5.94 0.36 12.69
CA VAL A 24 -5.21 -0.83 12.22
C VAL A 24 -5.10 -1.81 13.37
N ASP A 25 -5.50 -3.04 13.13
CA ASP A 25 -5.48 -4.10 14.13
C ASP A 25 -4.06 -4.69 14.31
N ARG A 26 -3.87 -5.47 15.37
CA ARG A 26 -2.58 -6.11 15.63
C ARG A 26 -2.32 -7.22 14.59
N GLY A 27 -1.15 -7.22 13.99
CA GLY A 27 -0.74 -8.19 12.96
C GLY A 27 -1.34 -7.91 11.59
N GLU A 28 -2.06 -6.80 11.41
CA GLU A 28 -2.66 -6.39 10.15
C GLU A 28 -1.64 -5.69 9.25
N VAL A 29 -1.73 -5.94 7.95
CA VAL A 29 -1.06 -5.15 6.90
C VAL A 29 -2.06 -4.18 6.30
N PHE A 30 -1.86 -2.90 6.59
CA PHE A 30 -2.75 -1.83 6.17
C PHE A 30 -2.09 -0.96 5.09
N GLY A 31 -2.71 -0.90 3.91
CA GLY A 31 -2.24 -0.09 2.79
C GLY A 31 -2.81 1.33 2.81
N VAL A 32 -1.95 2.34 2.61
CA VAL A 32 -2.38 3.73 2.35
C VAL A 32 -2.06 4.04 0.90
N ILE A 33 -3.08 4.07 0.05
CA ILE A 33 -2.95 4.22 -1.40
C ILE A 33 -3.53 5.54 -1.89
N GLY A 34 -3.06 6.02 -3.03
CA GLY A 34 -3.52 7.28 -3.61
C GLY A 34 -2.49 7.91 -4.54
N PRO A 35 -2.87 8.93 -5.32
CA PRO A 35 -1.96 9.62 -6.22
C PRO A 35 -0.87 10.39 -5.46
N ASN A 36 0.12 10.88 -6.20
CA ASN A 36 1.10 11.79 -5.62
C ASN A 36 0.42 13.07 -5.15
N GLY A 37 0.75 13.50 -3.93
CA GLY A 37 0.12 14.66 -3.31
C GLY A 37 -1.18 14.37 -2.55
N ALA A 38 -1.68 13.12 -2.53
CA ALA A 38 -2.90 12.75 -1.81
C ALA A 38 -2.81 12.86 -0.27
N GLY A 39 -1.62 13.09 0.30
CA GLY A 39 -1.43 13.19 1.74
C GLY A 39 -0.82 11.96 2.42
N LYS A 40 -0.54 10.87 1.68
CA LYS A 40 -0.01 9.60 2.22
C LYS A 40 1.22 9.78 3.12
N THR A 41 2.31 10.30 2.58
CA THR A 41 3.56 10.55 3.31
C THR A 41 3.35 11.46 4.53
N THR A 42 2.47 12.47 4.42
CA THR A 42 2.13 13.36 5.54
C THR A 42 1.44 12.59 6.66
N THR A 43 0.46 11.75 6.30
CA THR A 43 -0.25 10.87 7.26
C THR A 43 0.71 9.91 7.93
N LEU A 44 1.56 9.20 7.17
CA LEU A 44 2.53 8.28 7.73
C LEU A 44 3.55 8.97 8.65
N LYS A 45 3.99 10.19 8.33
CA LYS A 45 4.88 10.97 9.20
C LYS A 45 4.20 11.42 10.49
N MET A 46 2.90 11.73 10.47
CA MET A 46 2.13 12.02 11.69
C MET A 46 2.01 10.78 12.56
N LEU A 47 1.68 9.62 11.99
CA LEU A 47 1.67 8.34 12.72
C LEU A 47 3.05 8.01 13.32
N ALA A 48 4.12 8.26 12.58
CA ALA A 48 5.49 8.01 13.05
C ALA A 48 5.98 9.02 14.10
N GLY A 49 5.17 10.02 14.49
CA GLY A 49 5.57 11.07 15.41
C GLY A 49 6.71 11.96 14.89
N LEU A 50 6.90 12.00 13.57
CA LEU A 50 7.90 12.84 12.89
C LEU A 50 7.32 14.17 12.45
N LEU A 51 6.01 14.29 12.47
CA LEU A 51 5.27 15.48 12.09
C LEU A 51 4.10 15.64 13.06
N GLU A 52 4.07 16.77 13.78
CA GLU A 52 2.98 17.12 14.67
C GLU A 52 1.72 17.46 13.85
N PRO A 53 0.57 16.82 14.11
CA PRO A 53 -0.69 17.17 13.47
C PRO A 53 -1.13 18.58 13.89
N THR A 54 -1.85 19.30 13.02
CA THR A 54 -2.48 20.59 13.37
C THR A 54 -3.87 20.38 13.99
N GLY A 55 -4.41 19.17 13.94
CA GLY A 55 -5.66 18.75 14.56
C GLY A 55 -5.79 17.24 14.58
N GLY A 56 -6.69 16.73 15.41
CA GLY A 56 -6.87 15.31 15.62
C GLY A 56 -5.79 14.68 16.49
N THR A 57 -5.80 13.36 16.61
CA THR A 57 -4.87 12.56 17.42
C THR A 57 -4.52 11.25 16.76
N ALA A 58 -3.34 10.72 17.05
CA ALA A 58 -2.97 9.35 16.71
C ALA A 58 -2.31 8.63 17.87
N GLU A 59 -2.60 7.35 18.01
CA GLU A 59 -2.03 6.47 19.01
C GLU A 59 -1.49 5.20 18.36
N ILE A 60 -0.34 4.72 18.85
CA ILE A 60 0.26 3.43 18.49
C ILE A 60 0.47 2.64 19.77
N ALA A 61 -0.05 1.42 19.82
CA ALA A 61 -0.03 0.56 21.02
C ALA A 61 -0.59 1.24 22.27
N GLY A 62 -1.56 2.17 22.12
CA GLY A 62 -2.14 2.96 23.19
C GLY A 62 -1.27 4.13 23.67
N LEU A 63 -0.17 4.42 22.98
CA LEU A 63 0.72 5.55 23.24
C LEU A 63 0.49 6.66 22.21
N ASN A 64 0.39 7.90 22.65
CA ASN A 64 0.29 9.03 21.73
C ASN A 64 1.56 9.15 20.87
N THR A 65 1.39 9.38 19.57
CA THR A 65 2.51 9.43 18.60
C THR A 65 3.52 10.55 18.86
N GLU A 66 3.20 11.53 19.68
CA GLU A 66 4.11 12.61 20.05
C GLU A 66 5.10 12.22 21.17
N THR A 67 4.89 11.09 21.84
CA THR A 67 5.71 10.67 22.97
C THR A 67 6.99 9.96 22.55
N ALA A 68 8.00 9.97 23.41
CA ALA A 68 9.25 9.27 23.17
C ALA A 68 9.06 7.74 23.27
N GLU A 69 8.23 7.29 24.21
CA GLU A 69 7.94 5.88 24.48
C GLU A 69 7.33 5.17 23.27
N MET A 70 6.49 5.89 22.49
CA MET A 70 5.92 5.33 21.26
C MET A 70 6.99 4.98 20.23
N ARG A 71 8.06 5.78 20.13
CA ARG A 71 9.13 5.56 19.15
C ARG A 71 9.92 4.28 19.39
N GLU A 72 9.91 3.75 20.62
CA GLU A 72 10.51 2.46 20.94
C GLU A 72 9.71 1.29 20.34
N GLN A 73 8.40 1.50 20.14
CA GLN A 73 7.49 0.50 19.57
C GLN A 73 7.40 0.55 18.04
N LEU A 74 8.10 1.51 17.42
CA LEU A 74 7.95 1.82 16.00
C LEU A 74 9.23 1.62 15.20
N GLY A 75 9.11 0.94 14.05
CA GLY A 75 10.08 0.97 12.97
C GLY A 75 9.60 1.83 11.81
N PHE A 76 10.35 2.87 11.45
CA PHE A 76 9.97 3.76 10.35
C PHE A 76 10.95 3.68 9.17
N LEU A 77 10.41 3.46 7.98
CA LEU A 77 11.13 3.47 6.71
C LEU A 77 10.59 4.59 5.82
N PRO A 78 11.27 5.74 5.69
CA PRO A 78 10.86 6.78 4.75
C PRO A 78 11.09 6.37 3.30
N GLU A 79 10.40 7.01 2.36
CA GLU A 79 10.60 6.82 0.93
C GLU A 79 12.08 7.03 0.53
N GLU A 80 12.63 8.18 0.91
CA GLU A 80 14.06 8.42 0.81
C GLU A 80 14.75 8.15 2.14
N SER A 81 15.72 7.23 2.14
CA SER A 81 16.48 6.85 3.32
C SER A 81 17.94 7.23 3.12
N PRO A 82 18.34 8.48 3.40
CA PRO A 82 19.73 8.87 3.34
C PRO A 82 20.52 8.09 4.41
N LEU A 83 21.58 7.43 3.97
CA LEU A 83 22.46 6.64 4.85
C LEU A 83 23.81 7.37 5.00
N TYR A 84 24.52 7.10 6.09
CA TYR A 84 25.89 7.61 6.29
C TYR A 84 26.85 6.87 5.37
N GLU A 85 27.20 7.46 4.24
CA GLU A 85 27.92 6.83 3.13
C GLU A 85 29.29 6.25 3.51
N GLU A 86 29.97 6.84 4.50
CA GLU A 86 31.28 6.37 5.00
C GLU A 86 31.17 5.14 5.93
N MET A 87 29.96 4.82 6.41
CA MET A 87 29.74 3.66 7.27
C MET A 87 29.53 2.39 6.46
N THR A 88 29.75 1.25 7.09
CA THR A 88 29.31 -0.06 6.59
C THR A 88 27.93 -0.40 7.16
N PRO A 89 27.15 -1.33 6.56
CA PRO A 89 25.89 -1.82 7.15
C PRO A 89 26.00 -2.16 8.63
N ILE A 90 26.99 -2.95 9.01
CA ILE A 90 27.19 -3.34 10.41
C ILE A 90 27.44 -2.13 11.31
N SER A 91 28.32 -1.21 10.92
CA SER A 91 28.59 -0.04 11.75
C SER A 91 27.41 0.93 11.83
N TYR A 92 26.64 1.02 10.75
CA TYR A 92 25.42 1.83 10.69
C TYR A 92 24.32 1.26 11.60
N LEU A 93 24.05 -0.04 11.51
CA LEU A 93 23.03 -0.69 12.35
C LEU A 93 23.45 -0.68 13.83
N LYS A 94 24.74 -0.89 14.13
CA LYS A 94 25.26 -0.79 15.49
C LYS A 94 25.04 0.60 16.07
N PHE A 95 25.27 1.66 15.29
CA PHE A 95 25.01 3.04 15.73
C PHE A 95 23.54 3.23 16.15
N PHE A 96 22.59 2.69 15.38
CA PHE A 96 21.18 2.77 15.73
C PHE A 96 20.82 1.85 16.91
N ALA A 97 21.40 0.66 17.00
CA ALA A 97 21.23 -0.20 18.17
C ALA A 97 21.67 0.49 19.47
N ASP A 98 22.82 1.16 19.45
CA ASP A 98 23.32 1.95 20.59
C ASP A 98 22.38 3.12 20.91
N LEU A 99 21.74 3.74 19.90
CA LEU A 99 20.77 4.85 20.08
C LEU A 99 19.46 4.40 20.72
N TYR A 100 19.05 3.13 20.48
CA TYR A 100 17.88 2.51 21.09
C TYR A 100 18.21 1.72 22.37
N ASP A 101 19.40 1.87 22.94
CA ASP A 101 19.85 1.14 24.13
C ASP A 101 19.75 -0.40 24.01
N VAL A 102 19.83 -0.94 22.78
CA VAL A 102 19.83 -2.39 22.52
C VAL A 102 21.19 -2.97 22.96
N SER A 103 21.18 -3.98 23.83
CA SER A 103 22.43 -4.59 24.29
C SER A 103 23.27 -5.14 23.14
N SER A 104 24.59 -5.05 23.24
CA SER A 104 25.51 -5.40 22.14
C SER A 104 25.32 -6.84 21.63
N ASP A 105 25.08 -7.81 22.52
CA ASP A 105 24.89 -9.21 22.13
C ASP A 105 23.60 -9.42 21.32
N VAL A 106 22.50 -8.75 21.74
CA VAL A 106 21.22 -8.78 21.02
C VAL A 106 21.34 -8.06 19.69
N ALA A 107 21.97 -6.89 19.68
CA ALA A 107 22.16 -6.10 18.47
C ALA A 107 23.00 -6.87 17.43
N GLU A 108 24.12 -7.49 17.83
CA GLU A 108 24.98 -8.26 16.92
C GLU A 108 24.23 -9.42 16.30
N LYS A 109 23.49 -10.19 17.11
CA LYS A 109 22.66 -11.28 16.61
C LYS A 109 21.62 -10.79 15.62
N ARG A 110 20.80 -9.79 16.01
CA ARG A 110 19.71 -9.24 15.19
C ARG A 110 20.22 -8.63 13.88
N MET A 111 21.32 -7.85 13.93
CA MET A 111 21.91 -7.28 12.71
C MET A 111 22.31 -8.35 11.70
N HIS A 112 22.95 -9.43 12.16
CA HIS A 112 23.38 -10.50 11.27
C HIS A 112 22.22 -11.29 10.72
N GLU A 113 21.25 -11.67 11.54
CA GLU A 113 20.04 -12.39 11.13
C GLU A 113 19.26 -11.57 10.10
N THR A 114 18.90 -10.32 10.39
CA THR A 114 18.13 -9.49 9.48
C THR A 114 18.87 -9.21 8.15
N LEU A 115 20.19 -8.97 8.19
CA LEU A 115 20.95 -8.77 6.95
C LEU A 115 21.08 -10.05 6.11
N ASP A 116 21.08 -11.23 6.75
CA ASP A 116 21.09 -12.53 6.07
C ASP A 116 19.70 -12.82 5.44
N GLU A 117 18.63 -12.61 6.20
CA GLU A 117 17.25 -12.69 5.70
C GLU A 117 17.02 -11.72 4.54
N LEU A 118 17.55 -10.53 4.58
CA LEU A 118 17.55 -9.56 3.49
C LEU A 118 18.53 -9.91 2.35
N GLN A 119 19.26 -11.04 2.43
CA GLN A 119 20.24 -11.48 1.44
C GLN A 119 21.26 -10.39 1.09
N LEU A 120 21.77 -9.68 2.09
CA LEU A 120 22.78 -8.66 1.89
C LEU A 120 24.20 -9.26 2.09
N GLU A 121 24.85 -9.65 1.00
CA GLU A 121 26.18 -10.29 1.02
C GLU A 121 27.31 -9.33 1.48
N HIS A 122 27.18 -8.04 1.16
CA HIS A 122 28.28 -7.07 1.31
C HIS A 122 28.22 -6.28 2.62
N LYS A 123 28.09 -6.95 3.77
CA LYS A 123 27.89 -6.33 5.10
C LYS A 123 29.02 -5.39 5.55
N HIS A 124 30.21 -5.50 4.94
CA HIS A 124 31.41 -4.69 5.28
C HIS A 124 31.81 -3.69 4.19
N ARG A 125 31.05 -3.58 3.07
CA ARG A 125 31.26 -2.54 2.06
C ARG A 125 30.70 -1.22 2.57
N LYS A 126 31.34 -0.09 2.20
CA LYS A 126 30.79 1.23 2.52
C LYS A 126 29.42 1.44 1.87
N LEU A 127 28.50 2.09 2.57
CA LEU A 127 27.16 2.38 2.09
C LEU A 127 27.18 3.27 0.83
N GLY A 128 28.15 4.19 0.72
CA GLY A 128 28.35 5.01 -0.48
C GLY A 128 28.58 4.20 -1.76
N ASP A 129 29.21 3.02 -1.65
CA ASP A 129 29.55 2.14 -2.77
C ASP A 129 28.45 1.09 -3.08
N MET A 130 27.27 1.19 -2.44
CA MET A 130 26.16 0.26 -2.59
C MET A 130 25.14 0.75 -3.60
N SER A 131 24.47 -0.22 -4.29
CA SER A 131 23.31 0.07 -5.14
C SER A 131 22.13 0.59 -4.32
N LYS A 132 21.15 1.24 -4.97
CA LYS A 132 19.92 1.71 -4.33
C LYS A 132 19.20 0.56 -3.60
N GLY A 133 19.06 -0.61 -4.23
CA GLY A 133 18.43 -1.78 -3.61
C GLY A 133 19.18 -2.30 -2.39
N MET A 134 20.51 -2.33 -2.41
CA MET A 134 21.31 -2.70 -1.24
C MET A 134 21.13 -1.68 -0.10
N LYS A 135 21.14 -0.38 -0.40
CA LYS A 135 20.88 0.68 0.58
C LYS A 135 19.48 0.55 1.18
N ARG A 136 18.48 0.19 0.36
CA ARG A 136 17.11 -0.04 0.85
C ARG A 136 17.03 -1.19 1.84
N LYS A 137 17.69 -2.31 1.57
CA LYS A 137 17.81 -3.45 2.50
C LYS A 137 18.41 -3.03 3.85
N VAL A 138 19.46 -2.20 3.84
CA VAL A 138 20.05 -1.67 5.08
C VAL A 138 19.09 -0.74 5.83
N ALA A 139 18.31 0.08 5.10
CA ALA A 139 17.31 0.95 5.71
C ALA A 139 16.15 0.16 6.34
N ILE A 140 15.73 -0.95 5.71
CA ILE A 140 14.77 -1.90 6.30
C ILE A 140 15.36 -2.54 7.56
N ALA A 141 16.60 -3.06 7.51
CA ALA A 141 17.25 -3.62 8.69
C ALA A 141 17.36 -2.62 9.86
N ARG A 142 17.58 -1.34 9.55
CA ARG A 142 17.57 -0.27 10.56
C ARG A 142 16.20 -0.14 11.24
N SER A 143 15.11 -0.23 10.49
CA SER A 143 13.75 -0.11 11.06
C SER A 143 13.37 -1.27 11.98
N LEU A 144 14.14 -2.35 11.96
CA LEU A 144 13.92 -3.56 12.77
C LEU A 144 14.87 -3.70 13.95
N ILE A 145 15.84 -2.79 14.09
CA ILE A 145 16.95 -2.94 15.06
C ILE A 145 16.48 -2.97 16.52
N ASN A 146 15.46 -2.19 16.85
CA ASN A 146 14.83 -2.11 18.17
C ASN A 146 13.73 -3.15 18.40
N ASP A 147 13.45 -4.04 17.41
CA ASP A 147 12.38 -5.06 17.44
C ASP A 147 10.98 -4.48 17.67
N PRO A 148 10.57 -3.53 16.84
CA PRO A 148 9.29 -2.86 17.03
C PRO A 148 8.11 -3.79 16.75
N ASP A 149 6.98 -3.58 17.43
CA ASP A 149 5.71 -4.26 17.13
C ASP A 149 5.00 -3.67 15.91
N VAL A 150 5.27 -2.39 15.59
CA VAL A 150 4.65 -1.65 14.49
C VAL A 150 5.69 -1.15 13.49
N LEU A 151 5.41 -1.34 12.22
CA LEU A 151 6.23 -0.86 11.11
C LEU A 151 5.43 0.12 10.26
N ILE A 152 6.02 1.27 9.96
CA ILE A 152 5.46 2.26 9.04
C ILE A 152 6.43 2.45 7.89
N TYR A 153 6.03 2.04 6.69
CA TYR A 153 6.86 2.03 5.48
C TYR A 153 6.28 2.97 4.41
N ASP A 154 7.00 4.03 4.12
CA ASP A 154 6.63 4.97 3.06
C ASP A 154 7.30 4.56 1.75
N GLU A 155 6.49 4.09 0.80
CA GLU A 155 6.93 3.63 -0.52
C GLU A 155 8.14 2.66 -0.46
N PRO A 156 8.04 1.50 0.23
CA PRO A 156 9.21 0.64 0.53
C PRO A 156 9.95 0.14 -0.72
N ALA A 157 9.28 0.01 -1.85
CA ALA A 157 9.83 -0.50 -3.10
C ALA A 157 10.08 0.57 -4.17
N SER A 158 9.93 1.88 -3.83
CA SER A 158 10.06 2.98 -4.80
C SER A 158 11.42 3.02 -5.49
N GLY A 159 11.39 2.98 -6.84
CA GLY A 159 12.57 3.11 -7.69
C GLY A 159 13.60 2.00 -7.55
N LEU A 160 13.17 0.80 -7.12
CA LEU A 160 13.96 -0.43 -7.13
C LEU A 160 13.76 -1.18 -8.45
N ASP A 161 14.70 -2.08 -8.77
CA ASP A 161 14.51 -3.02 -9.86
C ASP A 161 13.45 -4.09 -9.50
N PRO A 162 12.81 -4.75 -10.48
CA PRO A 162 11.71 -5.68 -10.22
C PRO A 162 12.05 -6.83 -9.25
N LEU A 163 13.27 -7.36 -9.31
CA LEU A 163 13.68 -8.46 -8.43
C LEU A 163 13.82 -7.99 -6.99
N THR A 164 14.46 -6.84 -6.79
CA THR A 164 14.58 -6.23 -5.46
C THR A 164 13.23 -5.79 -4.91
N THR A 165 12.34 -5.29 -5.77
CA THR A 165 10.96 -4.94 -5.40
C THR A 165 10.20 -6.14 -4.85
N ASN A 166 10.11 -7.24 -5.62
CA ASN A 166 9.43 -8.46 -5.18
C ASN A 166 10.00 -8.96 -3.85
N TYR A 167 11.32 -8.95 -3.73
CA TYR A 167 11.99 -9.37 -2.50
C TYR A 167 11.60 -8.51 -1.28
N VAL A 168 11.51 -7.19 -1.44
CA VAL A 168 11.10 -6.28 -0.35
C VAL A 168 9.64 -6.52 0.04
N ILE A 169 8.78 -6.81 -0.93
CA ILE A 169 7.36 -7.11 -0.69
C ILE A 169 7.21 -8.45 0.04
N GLU A 170 7.84 -9.53 -0.44
CA GLU A 170 7.85 -10.84 0.22
C GLU A 170 8.41 -10.77 1.65
N PHE A 171 9.48 -9.99 1.85
CA PHE A 171 10.03 -9.78 3.19
C PHE A 171 9.07 -9.01 4.10
N THR A 172 8.30 -8.05 3.56
CA THR A 172 7.28 -7.31 4.32
C THR A 172 6.12 -8.24 4.72
N GLU A 173 5.70 -9.12 3.82
CA GLU A 173 4.70 -10.16 4.10
C GLU A 173 5.16 -11.11 5.22
N GLN A 174 6.41 -11.57 5.16
CA GLN A 174 6.98 -12.42 6.20
C GLN A 174 7.00 -11.74 7.58
N LEU A 175 7.30 -10.44 7.64
CA LEU A 175 7.24 -9.68 8.89
C LEU A 175 5.83 -9.63 9.48
N ALA A 176 4.79 -9.58 8.62
CA ALA A 176 3.40 -9.64 9.06
C ALA A 176 3.03 -11.04 9.57
N GLU A 177 3.46 -12.11 8.88
CA GLU A 177 3.30 -13.50 9.35
C GLU A 177 3.98 -13.73 10.70
N ASP A 178 5.10 -13.05 10.97
CA ASP A 178 5.79 -13.04 12.27
C ASP A 178 5.07 -12.21 13.34
N GLY A 179 3.90 -11.62 13.00
CA GLY A 179 3.00 -10.90 13.91
C GLY A 179 3.27 -9.41 14.04
N LYS A 180 4.09 -8.82 13.16
CA LYS A 180 4.26 -7.36 13.11
C LYS A 180 3.03 -6.70 12.51
N THR A 181 2.65 -5.54 13.03
CA THR A 181 1.59 -4.70 12.45
C THR A 181 2.25 -3.74 11.46
N ILE A 182 1.77 -3.69 10.22
CA ILE A 182 2.44 -2.95 9.15
C ILE A 182 1.48 -1.95 8.52
N VAL A 183 1.90 -0.68 8.47
CA VAL A 183 1.24 0.33 7.62
C VAL A 183 2.22 0.72 6.54
N PHE A 184 1.83 0.60 5.29
CA PHE A 184 2.68 1.06 4.21
C PHE A 184 1.94 1.83 3.13
N SER A 185 2.63 2.80 2.52
CA SER A 185 2.12 3.46 1.33
C SER A 185 2.68 2.81 0.08
N ALA A 186 1.87 2.76 -0.96
CA ALA A 186 2.33 2.37 -2.28
C ALA A 186 1.57 3.13 -3.37
N HIS A 187 2.23 3.28 -4.53
CA HIS A 187 1.59 3.72 -5.77
C HIS A 187 1.39 2.56 -6.76
N ASN A 188 2.05 1.42 -6.52
CA ASN A 188 1.84 0.20 -7.30
C ASN A 188 0.80 -0.68 -6.59
N LEU A 189 -0.42 -0.66 -7.11
CA LEU A 189 -1.56 -1.34 -6.50
C LEU A 189 -1.45 -2.87 -6.55
N PHE A 190 -0.70 -3.43 -7.50
CA PHE A 190 -0.42 -4.87 -7.54
C PHE A 190 0.25 -5.38 -6.25
N HIS A 191 1.19 -4.61 -5.68
CA HIS A 191 1.83 -4.98 -4.42
C HIS A 191 0.89 -4.84 -3.22
N VAL A 192 -0.04 -3.89 -3.29
CA VAL A 192 -1.08 -3.72 -2.26
C VAL A 192 -2.02 -4.91 -2.27
N GLU A 193 -2.53 -5.32 -3.44
CA GLU A 193 -3.39 -6.50 -3.59
C GLU A 193 -2.73 -7.79 -3.08
N SER A 194 -1.40 -7.90 -3.17
CA SER A 194 -0.68 -9.12 -2.79
C SER A 194 -0.50 -9.30 -1.29
N ILE A 195 -0.43 -8.23 -0.48
CA ILE A 195 -0.05 -8.33 0.94
C ILE A 195 -0.95 -7.59 1.93
N CYS A 196 -1.83 -6.67 1.47
CA CYS A 196 -2.69 -5.94 2.39
C CYS A 196 -3.94 -6.71 2.76
N ASP A 197 -4.29 -6.68 4.05
CA ASP A 197 -5.58 -7.13 4.54
C ASP A 197 -6.65 -6.08 4.26
N ARG A 198 -6.34 -4.80 4.53
CA ARG A 198 -7.21 -3.65 4.31
C ARG A 198 -6.43 -2.47 3.76
N VAL A 199 -7.16 -1.56 3.10
CA VAL A 199 -6.59 -0.34 2.55
C VAL A 199 -7.41 0.90 2.88
N ALA A 200 -6.73 2.06 2.89
CA ALA A 200 -7.35 3.37 2.82
C ALA A 200 -6.96 4.04 1.50
N ILE A 201 -7.94 4.43 0.72
CA ILE A 201 -7.77 5.20 -0.51
C ILE A 201 -7.79 6.68 -0.16
N MET A 202 -6.67 7.36 -0.38
CA MET A 202 -6.55 8.80 -0.14
C MET A 202 -6.60 9.58 -1.45
N ASN A 203 -7.34 10.66 -1.44
CA ASN A 203 -7.37 11.66 -2.51
C ASN A 203 -7.51 13.06 -1.91
N GLU A 204 -6.72 14.03 -2.40
CA GLU A 204 -6.76 15.45 -1.99
C GLU A 204 -6.75 15.66 -0.45
N GLY A 205 -5.96 14.86 0.27
CA GLY A 205 -5.82 14.93 1.73
C GLY A 205 -6.89 14.21 2.54
N GLN A 206 -7.86 13.56 1.90
CA GLN A 206 -8.96 12.85 2.55
C GLN A 206 -8.90 11.35 2.28
N ILE A 207 -9.39 10.53 3.22
CA ILE A 207 -9.70 9.14 2.97
C ILE A 207 -11.08 9.10 2.30
N VAL A 208 -11.11 8.66 1.03
CA VAL A 208 -12.33 8.62 0.22
C VAL A 208 -13.01 7.24 0.24
N ALA A 209 -12.27 6.18 0.55
CA ALA A 209 -12.78 4.84 0.83
C ALA A 209 -11.78 4.08 1.71
N SER A 210 -12.25 3.13 2.52
CA SER A 210 -11.41 2.24 3.32
C SER A 210 -12.17 0.96 3.64
N GLY A 211 -11.51 -0.18 3.51
CA GLY A 211 -12.07 -1.51 3.77
C GLY A 211 -11.09 -2.59 3.38
N ASP A 212 -11.52 -3.85 3.49
CA ASP A 212 -10.79 -4.93 2.84
C ASP A 212 -10.95 -4.87 1.31
N LEU A 213 -10.07 -5.57 0.60
CA LEU A 213 -10.01 -5.47 -0.86
C LEU A 213 -11.27 -6.02 -1.53
N ASP A 214 -11.82 -7.13 -1.01
CA ASP A 214 -13.02 -7.76 -1.55
C ASP A 214 -14.25 -6.85 -1.37
N GLU A 215 -14.38 -6.19 -0.20
CA GLU A 215 -15.45 -5.23 0.06
C GLU A 215 -15.37 -4.03 -0.89
N LEU A 216 -14.17 -3.48 -1.08
CA LEU A 216 -13.96 -2.34 -1.99
C LEU A 216 -14.21 -2.72 -3.44
N GLN A 217 -13.82 -3.94 -3.86
CA GLN A 217 -14.13 -4.44 -5.19
C GLN A 217 -15.62 -4.66 -5.39
N ALA A 218 -16.32 -5.18 -4.38
CA ALA A 218 -17.77 -5.37 -4.44
C ALA A 218 -18.57 -4.05 -4.49
N GLU A 219 -18.08 -3.01 -3.79
CA GLU A 219 -18.78 -1.71 -3.70
C GLU A 219 -18.47 -0.78 -4.90
N TYR A 220 -17.22 -0.75 -5.36
CA TYR A 220 -16.74 0.21 -6.37
C TYR A 220 -16.26 -0.45 -7.66
N GLY A 221 -16.13 -1.78 -7.68
CA GLY A 221 -15.70 -2.54 -8.86
C GLY A 221 -16.85 -2.82 -9.81
N GLU A 222 -16.49 -3.15 -11.03
CA GLU A 222 -17.41 -3.66 -12.05
C GLU A 222 -17.02 -5.11 -12.37
N THR A 223 -17.99 -5.99 -12.44
CA THR A 223 -17.79 -7.34 -12.95
C THR A 223 -18.09 -7.36 -14.43
N ARG A 224 -17.13 -7.79 -15.24
CA ARG A 224 -17.25 -7.93 -16.69
C ARG A 224 -17.20 -9.41 -17.06
N TYR A 225 -18.03 -9.80 -18.04
CA TYR A 225 -18.05 -11.18 -18.55
C TYR A 225 -17.59 -11.17 -19.99
N HIS A 226 -16.57 -11.97 -20.30
CA HIS A 226 -16.12 -12.23 -21.66
C HIS A 226 -16.75 -13.54 -22.13
N VAL A 227 -17.73 -13.41 -23.03
CA VAL A 227 -18.46 -14.56 -23.61
C VAL A 227 -17.85 -14.93 -24.96
N TYR A 228 -17.38 -16.16 -25.08
CA TYR A 228 -16.79 -16.68 -26.31
C TYR A 228 -17.81 -17.56 -27.04
N THR A 229 -18.07 -17.25 -28.32
CA THR A 229 -19.06 -17.95 -29.15
C THR A 229 -18.41 -18.51 -30.43
N THR A 230 -19.01 -19.56 -31.00
CA THR A 230 -18.56 -20.15 -32.28
C THR A 230 -19.00 -19.35 -33.50
N VAL A 231 -19.98 -18.45 -33.34
CA VAL A 231 -20.54 -17.61 -34.40
C VAL A 231 -20.49 -16.14 -33.96
N GLU A 232 -20.54 -15.25 -34.94
CA GLU A 232 -20.58 -13.82 -34.70
C GLU A 232 -21.93 -13.43 -34.08
N VAL A 233 -21.88 -12.73 -32.95
CA VAL A 233 -23.03 -12.11 -32.26
C VAL A 233 -22.82 -10.60 -32.22
N PRO A 234 -23.87 -9.78 -31.91
CA PRO A 234 -23.70 -8.34 -31.83
C PRO A 234 -22.51 -7.94 -30.94
N GLU A 235 -21.79 -6.91 -31.38
CA GLU A 235 -20.60 -6.37 -30.67
C GLU A 235 -19.42 -7.33 -30.46
N ALA A 236 -19.45 -8.51 -31.10
CA ALA A 236 -18.40 -9.48 -30.98
C ALA A 236 -17.15 -9.13 -31.80
N VAL A 237 -15.99 -9.37 -31.21
CA VAL A 237 -14.69 -9.26 -31.85
C VAL A 237 -14.11 -10.67 -32.09
N ARG A 238 -13.57 -10.92 -33.30
CA ARG A 238 -12.98 -12.21 -33.62
C ARG A 238 -11.64 -12.39 -32.90
N GLU A 239 -11.53 -13.45 -32.12
CA GLU A 239 -10.34 -13.77 -31.32
C GLU A 239 -10.07 -15.29 -31.35
N ASN A 240 -8.85 -15.69 -31.76
CA ASN A 240 -8.37 -17.09 -31.74
C ASN A 240 -9.31 -18.12 -32.35
N GLY A 241 -10.05 -17.76 -33.42
CA GLY A 241 -10.99 -18.62 -34.10
C GLY A 241 -12.41 -18.63 -33.57
N ASN A 242 -12.65 -17.98 -32.45
CA ASN A 242 -13.97 -17.71 -31.84
C ASN A 242 -14.32 -16.21 -31.93
N PHE A 243 -15.49 -15.87 -31.40
CA PHE A 243 -15.95 -14.49 -31.28
C PHE A 243 -16.11 -14.19 -29.80
N ARG A 244 -15.54 -13.06 -29.34
CA ARG A 244 -15.61 -12.58 -27.97
C ARG A 244 -16.52 -11.36 -27.88
N THR A 245 -17.48 -11.41 -26.99
CA THR A 245 -18.34 -10.27 -26.60
C THR A 245 -18.09 -9.99 -25.12
N GLN A 246 -17.99 -8.72 -24.75
CA GLN A 246 -17.91 -8.27 -23.37
C GLN A 246 -19.28 -7.75 -22.93
N VAL A 247 -19.74 -8.23 -21.77
CA VAL A 247 -21.03 -7.81 -21.16
C VAL A 247 -20.85 -7.59 -19.66
N ASP A 248 -21.76 -6.86 -19.04
CA ASP A 248 -21.65 -6.37 -17.65
C ASP A 248 -22.59 -7.08 -16.66
N SER A 249 -23.36 -8.06 -17.14
CA SER A 249 -24.31 -8.80 -16.29
C SER A 249 -24.50 -10.23 -16.76
N MET A 250 -24.92 -11.10 -15.82
CA MET A 250 -25.27 -12.49 -16.15
C MET A 250 -26.51 -12.56 -17.05
N ASP A 251 -27.43 -11.60 -16.97
CA ASP A 251 -28.59 -11.54 -17.87
C ASP A 251 -28.12 -11.28 -19.32
N ALA A 252 -27.17 -10.38 -19.52
CA ALA A 252 -26.57 -10.12 -20.83
C ALA A 252 -25.73 -11.32 -21.35
N VAL A 253 -25.16 -12.13 -20.46
CA VAL A 253 -24.53 -13.40 -20.84
C VAL A 253 -25.57 -14.37 -21.43
N GLU A 254 -26.75 -14.50 -20.81
CA GLU A 254 -27.85 -15.35 -21.31
C GLU A 254 -28.43 -14.83 -22.62
N GLU A 255 -28.56 -13.50 -22.78
CA GLU A 255 -28.93 -12.87 -24.04
C GLU A 255 -27.94 -13.19 -25.15
N THR A 256 -26.63 -13.10 -24.84
CA THR A 256 -25.57 -13.44 -25.80
C THR A 256 -25.58 -14.94 -26.16
N ARG A 257 -25.89 -15.82 -25.21
CA ARG A 257 -26.07 -17.25 -25.42
C ARG A 257 -27.22 -17.51 -26.40
N THR A 258 -28.36 -16.90 -26.12
CA THR A 258 -29.56 -17.02 -26.98
C THR A 258 -29.28 -16.54 -28.41
N ALA A 259 -28.60 -15.40 -28.56
CA ALA A 259 -28.23 -14.85 -29.87
C ALA A 259 -27.28 -15.79 -30.63
N ALA A 260 -26.33 -16.45 -29.93
CA ALA A 260 -25.42 -17.43 -30.54
C ALA A 260 -26.19 -18.69 -30.99
N GLU A 261 -27.11 -19.20 -30.20
CA GLU A 261 -27.98 -20.36 -30.55
C GLU A 261 -28.86 -20.06 -31.74
N ASP A 262 -29.54 -18.92 -31.80
CA ASP A 262 -30.37 -18.45 -32.89
C ASP A 262 -29.57 -18.31 -34.21
N ALA A 263 -28.29 -17.94 -34.11
CA ALA A 263 -27.35 -17.88 -35.23
C ALA A 263 -26.73 -19.26 -35.63
N GLY A 264 -27.19 -20.34 -34.96
CA GLY A 264 -26.73 -21.72 -35.23
C GLY A 264 -25.36 -22.05 -34.63
N GLY A 265 -24.91 -21.27 -33.63
CA GLY A 265 -23.65 -21.51 -32.88
C GLY A 265 -23.91 -21.87 -31.43
N GLN A 266 -22.87 -21.73 -30.62
CA GLN A 266 -22.94 -21.98 -29.18
C GLN A 266 -21.89 -21.14 -28.41
N VAL A 267 -22.10 -20.94 -27.12
CA VAL A 267 -21.09 -20.43 -26.19
C VAL A 267 -20.09 -21.54 -25.89
N VAL A 268 -18.81 -21.24 -26.00
CA VAL A 268 -17.70 -22.20 -25.77
C VAL A 268 -16.92 -21.92 -24.50
N ASP A 269 -16.95 -20.65 -24.02
CA ASP A 269 -16.28 -20.25 -22.79
C ASP A 269 -16.92 -18.96 -22.25
N ILE A 270 -16.90 -18.81 -20.92
CA ILE A 270 -17.28 -17.57 -20.24
C ILE A 270 -16.18 -17.30 -19.22
N ARG A 271 -15.58 -16.12 -19.31
CA ARG A 271 -14.58 -15.67 -18.34
C ARG A 271 -15.10 -14.47 -17.61
N THR A 272 -15.04 -14.53 -16.28
CA THR A 272 -15.33 -13.39 -15.43
C THR A 272 -14.04 -12.59 -15.23
N GLU A 273 -14.12 -11.31 -15.40
CA GLU A 273 -13.08 -10.35 -15.09
C GLU A 273 -13.62 -9.39 -14.02
N GLU A 274 -13.03 -9.44 -12.85
CA GLU A 274 -13.31 -8.52 -11.75
C GLU A 274 -12.42 -7.30 -11.89
N SER A 275 -12.92 -6.13 -11.49
CA SER A 275 -12.12 -4.91 -11.52
C SER A 275 -10.87 -5.05 -10.66
N SER A 276 -9.73 -4.65 -11.21
CA SER A 276 -8.50 -4.50 -10.44
C SER A 276 -8.64 -3.38 -9.40
N LEU A 277 -7.80 -3.38 -8.36
CA LEU A 277 -7.77 -2.29 -7.39
C LEU A 277 -7.47 -0.93 -8.06
N GLU A 278 -6.79 -0.93 -9.22
CA GLU A 278 -6.54 0.29 -10.00
C GLU A 278 -7.85 0.86 -10.60
N GLU A 279 -8.72 0.01 -11.11
CA GLU A 279 -10.04 0.42 -11.60
C GLU A 279 -10.95 0.88 -10.46
N VAL A 280 -10.96 0.15 -9.34
CA VAL A 280 -11.66 0.57 -8.10
C VAL A 280 -11.17 1.95 -7.65
N PHE A 281 -9.86 2.16 -7.61
CA PHE A 281 -9.27 3.44 -7.26
C PHE A 281 -9.74 4.58 -8.18
N LEU A 282 -9.75 4.35 -9.50
CA LEU A 282 -10.22 5.35 -10.48
C LEU A 282 -11.70 5.67 -10.27
N ASN A 283 -12.55 4.65 -10.06
CA ASN A 283 -13.98 4.83 -9.82
C ASN A 283 -14.25 5.64 -8.54
N VAL A 284 -13.55 5.34 -7.45
CA VAL A 284 -13.63 6.08 -6.19
C VAL A 284 -13.17 7.53 -6.36
N ALA A 285 -12.06 7.75 -7.04
CA ALA A 285 -11.52 9.09 -7.28
C ALA A 285 -12.47 9.95 -8.13
N GLU A 286 -13.12 9.35 -9.15
CA GLU A 286 -14.14 10.03 -9.97
C GLU A 286 -15.44 10.31 -9.21
N ALA A 287 -15.89 9.39 -8.36
CA ALA A 287 -17.07 9.56 -7.53
C ALA A 287 -16.88 10.71 -6.51
N GLY A 288 -15.73 10.79 -5.88
CA GLY A 288 -15.35 11.88 -4.96
C GLY A 288 -15.36 13.26 -5.62
N THR A 289 -14.91 13.37 -6.86
CA THR A 289 -14.95 14.63 -7.64
C THR A 289 -16.36 15.03 -8.05
N ARG A 290 -17.28 14.10 -8.21
CA ARG A 290 -18.70 14.40 -8.52
C ARG A 290 -19.48 14.88 -7.30
N GLY A 291 -19.15 14.41 -6.09
CA GLY A 291 -19.77 14.84 -4.83
C GLY A 291 -19.46 16.27 -4.43
N THR A 292 -18.32 16.80 -4.83
CA THR A 292 -17.88 18.17 -4.47
C THR A 292 -18.40 19.25 -5.41
N ARG A 293 -19.06 18.90 -6.53
CA ARG A 293 -19.59 19.86 -7.54
C ARG A 293 -21.04 20.31 -7.33
N TYR A 294 -21.73 19.88 -6.27
CA TYR A 294 -23.15 20.21 -6.06
C TYR A 294 -23.46 20.99 -4.77
N VAL A 295 -22.55 21.84 -4.29
CA VAL A 295 -22.87 22.85 -3.28
C VAL A 295 -22.23 24.17 -3.70
N GLY A 296 -22.87 24.88 -4.64
CA GLY A 296 -22.46 26.25 -4.90
C GLY A 296 -22.76 26.80 -6.31
N GLU A 297 -23.97 26.63 -6.82
CA GLU A 297 -24.51 27.48 -7.90
C GLU A 297 -26.06 27.42 -7.92
N GLU A 298 -26.66 27.99 -6.86
CA GLU A 298 -28.02 28.61 -6.94
C GLU A 298 -28.06 29.66 -5.83
N ASP A 299 -28.20 30.91 -6.28
CA ASP A 299 -28.48 32.18 -5.64
C ASP A 299 -27.34 33.22 -5.77
N ALA A 300 -27.33 33.87 -6.94
CA ALA A 300 -27.06 35.31 -7.05
C ALA A 300 -27.73 35.87 -8.31
#